data_0afe4fe206a596fbbad19de56f9d6dce
#
_entry.id   0afe4fe206a596fbbad19de56f9d6dce
#
_cell.length_a   1.000
_cell.length_b   1.000
_cell.length_c   1.000
_cell.angle_alpha   90.00
_cell.angle_beta   90.00
_cell.angle_gamma   90.00
#
_symmetry.space_group_name_H-M   'P 1'
#
loop_
_entity.id
_entity.type
_entity.pdbx_description
1 polymer ?
#
loop_
_entity_poly.entity_id
_entity_poly.type
_entity_poly.pdbx_seq_one_letter_code
_entity_poly.pdbx_strand_id
1 'polypeptide(L)'
;PIDYRSMVISLRPGMQMERDELCQKLVTLQYERNDVNFVRNKFRVHGDIVDIYLAYMSELAIRVEFFGDEIDRISEINVVTASPIRRLNNIPIWPATHYVTPKEKMDAAVQEIYKELEERVAFFQANNQLIEAQRIKQRTMYDVEMMQELGYCTGIENYSRVIEGRAPGSPPHTLLDYFPKDFLMFIDESHVTLPQVRAMYNGDRARKTTLVDYGFRLPCAFDNRPLTFDEFTQRLNQVIYVSATPGQYERSR
;
A
#
# COMPACT_ATOMS: atom_id res chain seq x y z
N PRO A 1 -2.15 7.58 4.41
CA PRO A 1 -1.02 8.41 4.90
C PRO A 1 -0.95 8.53 6.43
N ILE A 2 -2.11 8.69 7.11
CA ILE A 2 -2.13 8.83 8.58
C ILE A 2 -1.67 7.54 9.25
N ASP A 3 -2.22 6.40 8.88
CA ASP A 3 -1.87 5.09 9.43
C ASP A 3 -0.40 4.73 9.16
N TYR A 4 0.10 5.01 7.95
CA TYR A 4 1.50 4.79 7.60
C TYR A 4 2.46 5.58 8.50
N ARG A 5 2.12 6.83 8.83
CA ARG A 5 2.92 7.66 9.75
C ARG A 5 2.82 7.19 11.21
N SER A 6 1.67 6.70 11.63
CA SER A 6 1.45 6.22 13.01
C SER A 6 2.18 4.92 13.32
N MET A 7 2.54 4.15 12.29
CA MET A 7 3.21 2.85 12.44
C MET A 7 4.74 2.93 12.42
N VAL A 8 5.34 4.12 12.31
CA VAL A 8 6.79 4.29 12.35
C VAL A 8 7.36 3.86 13.70
N ILE A 9 8.41 3.02 13.67
CA ILE A 9 9.19 2.68 14.86
C ILE A 9 10.43 3.58 14.89
N SER A 10 10.58 4.39 15.93
CA SER A 10 11.78 5.19 16.15
C SER A 10 12.71 4.45 17.10
N LEU A 11 13.90 4.09 16.63
CA LEU A 11 14.90 3.37 17.41
C LEU A 11 16.05 4.31 17.78
N ARG A 12 16.55 4.16 19.02
CA ARG A 12 17.71 4.91 19.53
C ARG A 12 18.50 4.05 20.50
N PRO A 13 19.84 4.22 20.61
CA PRO A 13 20.64 3.61 21.67
C PRO A 13 20.12 4.01 23.06
N GLY A 14 20.19 3.09 24.01
CA GLY A 14 19.65 3.27 25.37
C GLY A 14 18.14 3.05 25.49
N MET A 15 17.46 2.65 24.42
CA MET A 15 16.01 2.36 24.45
C MET A 15 15.77 0.98 25.05
N GLN A 16 14.91 0.91 26.06
CA GLN A 16 14.45 -0.36 26.64
C GLN A 16 13.50 -1.03 25.65
N MET A 17 13.95 -2.10 25.06
CA MET A 17 13.21 -2.93 24.09
C MET A 17 13.90 -4.27 23.96
N GLU A 18 13.16 -5.35 24.12
CA GLU A 18 13.67 -6.68 23.84
C GLU A 18 13.86 -6.92 22.34
N ARG A 19 14.87 -7.71 21.97
CA ARG A 19 15.13 -8.11 20.58
C ARG A 19 13.88 -8.69 19.91
N ASP A 20 13.16 -9.57 20.60
CA ASP A 20 12.00 -10.26 20.07
C ASP A 20 10.81 -9.31 19.91
N GLU A 21 10.70 -8.29 20.77
CA GLU A 21 9.73 -7.20 20.61
C GLU A 21 10.01 -6.41 19.31
N LEU A 22 11.28 -6.08 19.02
CA LEU A 22 11.63 -5.44 17.75
C LEU A 22 11.25 -6.33 16.57
N CYS A 23 11.53 -7.64 16.62
CA CYS A 23 11.17 -8.57 15.57
C CYS A 23 9.66 -8.61 15.31
N GLN A 24 8.84 -8.64 16.35
CA GLN A 24 7.38 -8.59 16.23
C GLN A 24 6.89 -7.27 15.60
N LYS A 25 7.47 -6.15 16.02
CA LYS A 25 7.16 -4.84 15.43
C LYS A 25 7.54 -4.79 13.95
N LEU A 26 8.68 -5.36 13.56
CA LEU A 26 9.09 -5.42 12.14
C LEU A 26 8.12 -6.25 11.31
N VAL A 27 7.67 -7.40 11.81
CA VAL A 27 6.63 -8.20 11.14
C VAL A 27 5.32 -7.40 10.99
N THR A 28 4.91 -6.68 12.02
CA THR A 28 3.74 -5.77 11.95
C THR A 28 3.92 -4.69 10.88
N LEU A 29 5.15 -4.21 10.66
CA LEU A 29 5.50 -3.28 9.58
C LEU A 29 5.67 -3.96 8.22
N GLN A 30 5.32 -5.24 8.08
CA GLN A 30 5.41 -6.03 6.87
C GLN A 30 6.86 -6.30 6.38
N TYR A 31 7.85 -6.29 7.29
CA TYR A 31 9.16 -6.87 7.01
C TYR A 31 9.10 -8.38 7.19
N GLU A 32 9.74 -9.10 6.28
CA GLU A 32 9.86 -10.56 6.33
C GLU A 32 11.19 -10.96 6.98
N ARG A 33 11.16 -11.89 7.93
CA ARG A 33 12.38 -12.49 8.45
C ARG A 33 12.98 -13.46 7.43
N ASN A 34 14.23 -13.24 7.05
CA ASN A 34 14.96 -14.15 6.20
C ASN A 34 16.45 -14.06 6.51
N ASP A 35 16.95 -15.07 7.22
CA ASP A 35 18.34 -15.11 7.68
C ASP A 35 19.33 -15.52 6.56
N VAL A 36 18.83 -16.06 5.43
CA VAL A 36 19.64 -16.55 4.30
C VAL A 36 19.63 -15.54 3.14
N ASN A 37 18.45 -15.15 2.67
CA ASN A 37 18.29 -14.22 1.55
C ASN A 37 17.98 -12.82 2.07
N PHE A 38 19.01 -12.05 2.39
CA PHE A 38 18.89 -10.70 2.95
C PHE A 38 18.80 -9.67 1.84
N VAL A 39 17.57 -9.37 1.44
CA VAL A 39 17.23 -8.35 0.42
C VAL A 39 16.31 -7.27 1.02
N ARG A 40 15.99 -6.22 0.25
CA ARG A 40 15.09 -5.14 0.70
C ARG A 40 13.79 -5.70 1.30
N ASN A 41 13.26 -5.01 2.30
CA ASN A 41 12.05 -5.37 3.05
C ASN A 41 12.19 -6.63 3.90
N LYS A 42 13.43 -7.07 4.16
CA LYS A 42 13.70 -8.20 5.04
C LYS A 42 14.55 -7.79 6.22
N PHE A 43 14.45 -8.57 7.27
CA PHE A 43 15.36 -8.51 8.41
C PHE A 43 15.92 -9.91 8.71
N ARG A 44 17.06 -9.95 9.34
CA ARG A 44 17.70 -11.19 9.81
C ARG A 44 18.17 -11.04 11.25
N VAL A 45 18.28 -12.15 11.95
CA VAL A 45 18.64 -12.19 13.37
C VAL A 45 19.85 -13.09 13.57
N HIS A 46 20.89 -12.57 14.22
CA HIS A 46 22.10 -13.30 14.56
C HIS A 46 22.47 -13.01 16.03
N GLY A 47 22.11 -13.94 16.96
CA GLY A 47 22.31 -13.71 18.39
C GLY A 47 21.56 -12.47 18.85
N ASP A 48 22.26 -11.51 19.43
CA ASP A 48 21.69 -10.24 19.92
C ASP A 48 21.72 -9.12 18.88
N ILE A 49 21.82 -9.48 17.59
CA ILE A 49 21.89 -8.53 16.49
C ILE A 49 20.67 -8.72 15.57
N VAL A 50 20.05 -7.61 15.19
CA VAL A 50 19.00 -7.55 14.15
C VAL A 50 19.46 -6.63 13.04
N ASP A 51 19.65 -7.18 11.84
CA ASP A 51 19.93 -6.42 10.63
C ASP A 51 18.63 -6.19 9.84
N ILE A 52 18.33 -4.95 9.48
CA ILE A 52 17.10 -4.54 8.80
C ILE A 52 17.45 -3.90 7.47
N TYR A 53 16.98 -4.48 6.36
CA TYR A 53 17.19 -3.91 5.03
C TYR A 53 15.97 -3.08 4.62
N LEU A 54 16.09 -1.77 4.81
CA LEU A 54 14.98 -0.84 4.57
C LEU A 54 14.63 -0.74 3.07
N ALA A 55 13.34 -0.54 2.79
CA ALA A 55 12.81 -0.46 1.43
C ALA A 55 13.48 0.60 0.54
N TYR A 56 13.88 1.72 1.13
CA TYR A 56 14.44 2.88 0.44
C TYR A 56 15.98 2.91 0.40
N MET A 57 16.65 1.90 0.98
CA MET A 57 18.11 1.76 0.92
C MET A 57 18.53 0.83 -0.21
N SER A 58 19.68 1.10 -0.86
CA SER A 58 20.18 0.29 -1.99
C SER A 58 21.35 -0.62 -1.64
N GLU A 59 22.30 -0.13 -0.86
CA GLU A 59 23.55 -0.85 -0.51
C GLU A 59 23.80 -0.90 0.99
N LEU A 60 22.94 -0.26 1.77
CA LEU A 60 23.04 -0.13 3.21
C LEU A 60 21.87 -0.82 3.90
N ALA A 61 22.14 -1.36 5.08
CA ALA A 61 21.15 -1.86 6.01
C ALA A 61 21.39 -1.26 7.41
N ILE A 62 20.43 -1.41 8.28
CA ILE A 62 20.51 -0.95 9.67
C ILE A 62 20.80 -2.16 10.55
N ARG A 63 21.85 -2.08 11.35
CA ARG A 63 22.16 -3.04 12.39
C ARG A 63 21.78 -2.48 13.74
N VAL A 64 20.98 -3.25 14.47
CA VAL A 64 20.58 -2.99 15.85
C VAL A 64 21.22 -4.05 16.72
N GLU A 65 22.07 -3.64 17.66
CA GLU A 65 22.77 -4.53 18.59
C GLU A 65 22.13 -4.36 19.98
N PHE A 66 21.80 -5.48 20.61
CA PHE A 66 21.15 -5.51 21.93
C PHE A 66 22.15 -5.95 23.01
N PHE A 67 21.96 -5.40 24.19
CA PHE A 67 22.59 -5.89 25.42
C PHE A 67 21.49 -6.12 26.46
N GLY A 68 21.12 -7.40 26.66
CA GLY A 68 19.91 -7.75 27.43
C GLY A 68 18.65 -7.15 26.78
N ASP A 69 17.88 -6.38 27.55
CA ASP A 69 16.61 -5.76 27.14
C ASP A 69 16.80 -4.30 26.69
N GLU A 70 18.00 -3.91 26.28
CA GLU A 70 18.31 -2.56 25.86
C GLU A 70 19.02 -2.56 24.49
N ILE A 71 18.70 -1.55 23.66
CA ILE A 71 19.43 -1.28 22.43
C ILE A 71 20.77 -0.63 22.79
N ASP A 72 21.87 -1.38 22.66
CA ASP A 72 23.23 -0.88 22.92
C ASP A 72 23.71 0.05 21.79
N ARG A 73 23.53 -0.41 20.54
CA ARG A 73 24.08 0.30 19.38
C ARG A 73 23.20 0.19 18.15
N ILE A 74 23.20 1.25 17.35
CA ILE A 74 22.60 1.25 16.01
C ILE A 74 23.67 1.72 15.02
N SER A 75 23.83 0.99 13.92
CA SER A 75 24.81 1.30 12.88
C SER A 75 24.24 1.10 11.48
N GLU A 76 24.68 1.90 10.53
CA GLU A 76 24.56 1.55 9.12
C GLU A 76 25.65 0.57 8.76
N ILE A 77 25.29 -0.49 8.05
CA ILE A 77 26.21 -1.52 7.56
C ILE A 77 26.10 -1.64 6.04
N ASN A 78 27.19 -2.05 5.41
CA ASN A 78 27.16 -2.48 4.02
C ASN A 78 26.48 -3.85 3.92
N VAL A 79 25.51 -4.00 3.00
CA VAL A 79 24.70 -5.22 2.88
C VAL A 79 25.54 -6.44 2.48
N VAL A 80 26.56 -6.24 1.64
CA VAL A 80 27.39 -7.33 1.10
C VAL A 80 28.46 -7.77 2.11
N THR A 81 29.19 -6.80 2.68
CA THR A 81 30.33 -7.08 3.57
C THR A 81 29.93 -7.19 5.04
N ALA A 82 28.73 -6.76 5.39
CA ALA A 82 28.22 -6.60 6.75
C ALA A 82 29.08 -5.67 7.64
N SER A 83 29.99 -4.91 7.04
CA SER A 83 30.89 -3.99 7.75
C SER A 83 30.15 -2.74 8.18
N PRO A 84 30.33 -2.27 9.43
CA PRO A 84 29.73 -1.03 9.90
C PRO A 84 30.37 0.17 9.19
N ILE A 85 29.52 1.12 8.76
CA ILE A 85 29.94 2.33 8.07
C ILE A 85 29.90 3.52 9.02
N ARG A 86 28.77 3.71 9.70
CA ARG A 86 28.63 4.78 10.71
C ARG A 86 27.64 4.40 11.81
N ARG A 87 27.81 4.99 12.98
CA ARG A 87 26.87 4.87 14.10
C ARG A 87 25.73 5.87 13.94
N LEU A 88 24.55 5.46 14.39
CA LEU A 88 23.34 6.28 14.39
C LEU A 88 22.85 6.51 15.81
N ASN A 89 22.44 7.75 16.11
CA ASN A 89 21.82 8.09 17.39
C ASN A 89 20.29 7.95 17.38
N ASN A 90 19.69 7.88 16.19
CA ASN A 90 18.27 7.65 15.99
C ASN A 90 18.03 7.20 14.55
N ILE A 91 17.05 6.30 14.35
CA ILE A 91 16.59 5.87 13.03
C ILE A 91 15.10 5.60 13.05
N PRO A 92 14.30 6.24 12.18
CA PRO A 92 12.91 5.86 11.96
C PRO A 92 12.84 4.66 11.01
N ILE A 93 12.18 3.59 11.43
CA ILE A 93 11.87 2.43 10.60
C ILE A 93 10.45 2.60 10.09
N TRP A 94 10.32 2.83 8.80
CA TRP A 94 9.05 2.96 8.09
C TRP A 94 8.52 1.59 7.67
N PRO A 95 7.20 1.43 7.49
CA PRO A 95 6.64 0.19 6.94
C PRO A 95 7.27 -0.23 5.61
N ALA A 96 7.43 -1.52 5.41
CA ALA A 96 8.02 -2.10 4.21
C ALA A 96 7.14 -1.94 2.96
N THR A 97 5.83 -1.77 3.15
CA THR A 97 4.85 -1.61 2.07
C THR A 97 3.94 -0.42 2.32
N HIS A 98 3.27 0.08 1.28
CA HIS A 98 2.31 1.18 1.41
C HIS A 98 0.95 0.73 1.99
N TYR A 99 0.61 -0.54 1.86
CA TYR A 99 -0.61 -1.13 2.40
C TYR A 99 -0.32 -1.77 3.76
N VAL A 100 -0.16 -0.93 4.77
CA VAL A 100 -0.05 -1.34 6.16
C VAL A 100 -1.22 -0.72 6.91
N THR A 101 -2.01 -1.57 7.55
CA THR A 101 -3.25 -1.17 8.22
C THR A 101 -3.22 -1.69 9.66
N PRO A 102 -3.56 -0.86 10.66
CA PRO A 102 -3.72 -1.32 12.03
C PRO A 102 -4.72 -2.48 12.12
N LYS A 103 -4.46 -3.42 13.04
CA LYS A 103 -5.25 -4.66 13.15
C LYS A 103 -6.75 -4.38 13.33
N GLU A 104 -7.09 -3.43 14.19
CA GLU A 104 -8.50 -3.07 14.46
C GLU A 104 -9.23 -2.59 13.20
N LYS A 105 -8.53 -1.83 12.34
CA LYS A 105 -9.09 -1.40 11.05
C LYS A 105 -9.22 -2.55 10.07
N MET A 106 -8.26 -3.47 10.07
CA MET A 106 -8.32 -4.65 9.21
C MET A 106 -9.49 -5.55 9.63
N ASP A 107 -9.69 -5.77 10.93
CA ASP A 107 -10.80 -6.56 11.45
C ASP A 107 -12.16 -5.94 11.08
N ALA A 108 -12.30 -4.63 11.18
CA ALA A 108 -13.49 -3.92 10.75
C ALA A 108 -13.72 -4.05 9.22
N ALA A 109 -12.66 -3.91 8.43
CA ALA A 109 -12.72 -4.08 6.98
C ALA A 109 -13.15 -5.51 6.59
N VAL A 110 -12.64 -6.52 7.28
CA VAL A 110 -13.01 -7.93 7.05
C VAL A 110 -14.51 -8.15 7.26
N GLN A 111 -15.13 -7.53 8.29
CA GLN A 111 -16.57 -7.65 8.52
C GLN A 111 -17.37 -7.04 7.36
N GLU A 112 -16.97 -5.88 6.85
CA GLU A 112 -17.62 -5.26 5.68
C GLU A 112 -17.41 -6.07 4.40
N ILE A 113 -16.24 -6.69 4.21
CA ILE A 113 -15.97 -7.60 3.09
C ILE A 113 -16.90 -8.82 3.14
N TYR A 114 -17.09 -9.44 4.31
CA TYR A 114 -18.00 -10.56 4.46
C TYR A 114 -19.44 -10.17 4.15
N LYS A 115 -19.89 -9.02 4.62
CA LYS A 115 -21.23 -8.51 4.32
C LYS A 115 -21.45 -8.33 2.82
N GLU A 116 -20.52 -7.65 2.14
CA GLU A 116 -20.59 -7.46 0.69
C GLU A 116 -20.51 -8.79 -0.07
N LEU A 117 -19.73 -9.76 0.44
CA LEU A 117 -19.67 -11.11 -0.10
C LEU A 117 -21.02 -11.85 0.00
N GLU A 118 -21.66 -11.81 1.15
CA GLU A 118 -22.98 -12.44 1.36
C GLU A 118 -24.03 -11.87 0.41
N GLU A 119 -24.08 -10.54 0.30
CA GLU A 119 -24.97 -9.85 -0.64
C GLU A 119 -24.71 -10.26 -2.09
N ARG A 120 -23.42 -10.35 -2.49
CA ARG A 120 -23.04 -10.73 -3.85
C ARG A 120 -23.30 -12.21 -4.17
N VAL A 121 -23.05 -13.10 -3.22
CA VAL A 121 -23.38 -14.54 -3.35
C VAL A 121 -24.90 -14.73 -3.50
N ALA A 122 -25.70 -14.05 -2.67
CA ALA A 122 -27.17 -14.09 -2.77
C ALA A 122 -27.67 -13.57 -4.13
N PHE A 123 -27.07 -12.48 -4.63
CA PHE A 123 -27.37 -11.97 -5.97
C PHE A 123 -27.10 -13.00 -7.06
N PHE A 124 -25.94 -13.64 -7.07
CA PHE A 124 -25.61 -14.65 -8.06
C PHE A 124 -26.51 -15.90 -7.98
N GLN A 125 -26.84 -16.35 -6.77
CA GLN A 125 -27.75 -17.48 -6.56
C GLN A 125 -29.17 -17.16 -7.07
N ALA A 126 -29.69 -15.97 -6.78
CA ALA A 126 -30.99 -15.52 -7.25
C ALA A 126 -31.08 -15.43 -8.79
N ASN A 127 -29.95 -15.20 -9.47
CA ASN A 127 -29.84 -15.16 -10.92
C ASN A 127 -29.39 -16.52 -11.54
N ASN A 128 -29.37 -17.61 -10.76
CA ASN A 128 -28.94 -18.92 -11.17
C ASN A 128 -27.48 -18.99 -11.69
N GLN A 129 -26.63 -18.09 -11.24
CA GLN A 129 -25.19 -17.98 -11.56
C GLN A 129 -24.35 -18.69 -10.47
N LEU A 130 -24.50 -20.01 -10.36
CA LEU A 130 -23.93 -20.79 -9.26
C LEU A 130 -22.41 -20.89 -9.31
N ILE A 131 -21.81 -20.85 -10.51
CA ILE A 131 -20.35 -20.88 -10.70
C ILE A 131 -19.74 -19.56 -10.22
N GLU A 132 -20.35 -18.43 -10.56
CA GLU A 132 -19.95 -17.10 -10.12
C GLU A 132 -20.06 -16.97 -8.59
N ALA A 133 -21.15 -17.46 -8.01
CA ALA A 133 -21.36 -17.50 -6.56
C ALA A 133 -20.27 -18.29 -5.85
N GLN A 134 -19.95 -19.48 -6.34
CA GLN A 134 -18.90 -20.32 -5.77
C GLN A 134 -17.52 -19.66 -5.92
N ARG A 135 -17.21 -19.13 -7.09
CA ARG A 135 -15.93 -18.50 -7.41
C ARG A 135 -15.66 -17.30 -6.51
N ILE A 136 -16.63 -16.37 -6.41
CA ILE A 136 -16.43 -15.18 -5.57
C ILE A 136 -16.30 -15.55 -4.11
N LYS A 137 -17.08 -16.53 -3.63
CA LYS A 137 -17.00 -17.02 -2.26
C LYS A 137 -15.61 -17.58 -1.95
N GLN A 138 -15.13 -18.52 -2.75
CA GLN A 138 -13.81 -19.15 -2.54
C GLN A 138 -12.68 -18.13 -2.60
N ARG A 139 -12.71 -17.23 -3.59
CA ARG A 139 -11.68 -16.21 -3.75
C ARG A 139 -11.65 -15.24 -2.57
N THR A 140 -12.80 -14.70 -2.19
CA THR A 140 -12.87 -13.71 -1.11
C THR A 140 -12.51 -14.32 0.24
N MET A 141 -12.96 -15.54 0.54
CA MET A 141 -12.59 -16.23 1.78
C MET A 141 -11.09 -16.45 1.88
N TYR A 142 -10.44 -16.89 0.79
CA TYR A 142 -8.98 -17.02 0.74
C TYR A 142 -8.26 -15.68 0.94
N ASP A 143 -8.71 -14.61 0.24
CA ASP A 143 -8.12 -13.28 0.39
C ASP A 143 -8.25 -12.76 1.83
N VAL A 144 -9.40 -12.99 2.49
CA VAL A 144 -9.62 -12.60 3.89
C VAL A 144 -8.74 -13.39 4.85
N GLU A 145 -8.62 -14.70 4.68
CA GLU A 145 -7.71 -15.53 5.47
C GLU A 145 -6.27 -15.00 5.40
N MET A 146 -5.79 -14.70 4.20
CA MET A 146 -4.46 -14.11 3.99
C MET A 146 -4.32 -12.73 4.68
N MET A 147 -5.36 -11.88 4.62
CA MET A 147 -5.34 -10.58 5.31
C MET A 147 -5.28 -10.74 6.82
N GLN A 148 -6.00 -11.71 7.39
CA GLN A 148 -6.01 -11.96 8.84
C GLN A 148 -4.70 -12.56 9.34
N GLU A 149 -4.12 -13.50 8.60
CA GLU A 149 -2.89 -14.21 9.01
C GLU A 149 -1.62 -13.40 8.72
N LEU A 150 -1.55 -12.75 7.55
CA LEU A 150 -0.35 -12.07 7.06
C LEU A 150 -0.48 -10.55 7.00
N GLY A 151 -1.67 -9.99 7.25
CA GLY A 151 -1.96 -8.57 7.07
C GLY A 151 -1.99 -8.13 5.60
N TYR A 152 -1.96 -9.05 4.64
CA TYR A 152 -1.87 -8.77 3.21
C TYR A 152 -2.45 -9.93 2.38
N CYS A 153 -3.00 -9.62 1.21
CA CYS A 153 -3.34 -10.61 0.17
C CYS A 153 -2.96 -10.09 -1.23
N THR A 154 -2.83 -11.00 -2.19
CA THR A 154 -2.60 -10.63 -3.58
C THR A 154 -3.83 -9.94 -4.15
N GLY A 155 -3.68 -8.68 -4.57
CA GLY A 155 -4.79 -7.85 -5.06
C GLY A 155 -5.53 -7.11 -3.94
N ILE A 156 -4.88 -6.88 -2.79
CA ILE A 156 -5.44 -6.15 -1.65
C ILE A 156 -6.01 -4.78 -2.04
N GLU A 157 -5.48 -4.17 -3.10
CA GLU A 157 -5.97 -2.90 -3.63
C GLU A 157 -7.44 -2.95 -4.06
N ASN A 158 -7.97 -4.13 -4.40
CA ASN A 158 -9.39 -4.28 -4.75
C ASN A 158 -10.31 -4.09 -3.54
N TYR A 159 -9.78 -4.18 -2.34
CA TYR A 159 -10.48 -3.95 -1.07
C TYR A 159 -10.15 -2.58 -0.46
N SER A 160 -9.38 -1.72 -1.16
CA SER A 160 -8.87 -0.45 -0.62
C SER A 160 -9.97 0.47 -0.09
N ARG A 161 -11.13 0.54 -0.75
CA ARG A 161 -12.29 1.32 -0.26
C ARG A 161 -12.69 0.89 1.15
N VAL A 162 -12.82 -0.41 1.36
CA VAL A 162 -13.28 -0.98 2.63
C VAL A 162 -12.21 -0.81 3.70
N ILE A 163 -10.94 -1.11 3.37
CA ILE A 163 -9.80 -0.99 4.29
C ILE A 163 -9.59 0.46 4.73
N GLU A 164 -9.79 1.41 3.83
CA GLU A 164 -9.68 2.85 4.13
C GLU A 164 -10.95 3.44 4.79
N GLY A 165 -12.03 2.68 4.87
CA GLY A 165 -13.31 3.13 5.41
C GLY A 165 -13.96 4.23 4.56
N ARG A 166 -13.70 4.26 3.25
CA ARG A 166 -14.27 5.23 2.32
C ARG A 166 -15.72 4.90 1.96
N ALA A 167 -16.50 5.93 1.70
CA ALA A 167 -17.87 5.75 1.19
C ALA A 167 -17.86 5.08 -0.21
N PRO A 168 -18.86 4.23 -0.53
CA PRO A 168 -19.01 3.68 -1.86
C PRO A 168 -19.03 4.76 -2.94
N GLY A 169 -18.33 4.53 -4.06
CA GLY A 169 -18.22 5.47 -5.18
C GLY A 169 -17.18 6.58 -4.99
N SER A 170 -16.60 6.75 -3.79
CA SER A 170 -15.58 7.76 -3.55
C SER A 170 -14.29 7.47 -4.32
N PRO A 171 -13.56 8.50 -4.79
CA PRO A 171 -12.29 8.30 -5.46
C PRO A 171 -11.21 7.81 -4.49
N PRO A 172 -10.24 7.00 -4.96
CA PRO A 172 -9.10 6.61 -4.14
C PRO A 172 -8.15 7.79 -3.90
N HIS A 173 -7.30 7.64 -2.88
CA HIS A 173 -6.15 8.52 -2.73
C HIS A 173 -5.16 8.28 -3.85
N THR A 174 -4.59 9.36 -4.38
CA THR A 174 -3.62 9.35 -5.48
C THR A 174 -2.32 10.02 -5.05
N LEU A 175 -1.30 9.94 -5.91
CA LEU A 175 -0.04 10.64 -5.67
C LEU A 175 -0.25 12.16 -5.49
N LEU A 176 -1.25 12.75 -6.15
CA LEU A 176 -1.59 14.17 -6.04
C LEU A 176 -1.97 14.58 -4.60
N ASP A 177 -2.56 13.66 -3.84
CA ASP A 177 -2.99 13.93 -2.46
C ASP A 177 -1.81 14.03 -1.47
N TYR A 178 -0.56 13.72 -1.89
CA TYR A 178 0.65 13.88 -1.09
C TYR A 178 1.34 15.22 -1.28
N PHE A 179 0.99 15.98 -2.34
CA PHE A 179 1.55 17.30 -2.58
C PHE A 179 0.91 18.37 -1.67
N PRO A 180 1.62 19.47 -1.36
CA PRO A 180 1.00 20.62 -0.71
C PRO A 180 -0.07 21.22 -1.62
N LYS A 181 -1.04 21.94 -1.02
CA LYS A 181 -2.18 22.48 -1.80
C LYS A 181 -1.79 23.51 -2.87
N ASP A 182 -0.66 24.15 -2.70
CA ASP A 182 -0.13 25.22 -3.55
C ASP A 182 0.92 24.72 -4.58
N PHE A 183 0.89 23.43 -4.93
CA PHE A 183 1.83 22.88 -5.90
C PHE A 183 1.61 23.42 -7.32
N LEU A 184 2.68 23.47 -8.10
CA LEU A 184 2.67 23.74 -9.53
C LEU A 184 2.87 22.43 -10.29
N MET A 185 1.96 22.12 -11.22
CA MET A 185 2.03 20.93 -12.06
C MET A 185 2.46 21.28 -13.47
N PHE A 186 3.44 20.55 -13.99
CA PHE A 186 3.79 20.52 -15.39
C PHE A 186 3.22 19.26 -16.05
N ILE A 187 2.43 19.42 -17.09
CA ILE A 187 1.90 18.29 -17.87
C ILE A 187 2.60 18.30 -19.22
N ASP A 188 3.59 17.42 -19.34
CA ASP A 188 4.35 17.27 -20.57
C ASP A 188 3.56 16.48 -21.62
N GLU A 189 3.78 16.80 -22.90
CA GLU A 189 3.02 16.27 -24.04
C GLU A 189 1.51 16.26 -23.75
N SER A 190 1.00 17.39 -23.27
CA SER A 190 -0.36 17.52 -22.74
C SER A 190 -1.42 17.09 -23.75
N HIS A 191 -1.19 17.31 -25.04
CA HIS A 191 -2.10 16.91 -26.13
C HIS A 191 -2.31 15.38 -26.23
N VAL A 192 -1.39 14.57 -25.65
CA VAL A 192 -1.51 13.11 -25.53
C VAL A 192 -1.92 12.73 -24.10
N THR A 193 -1.29 13.33 -23.10
CA THR A 193 -1.49 13.00 -21.69
C THR A 193 -2.93 13.25 -21.23
N LEU A 194 -3.52 14.39 -21.57
CA LEU A 194 -4.89 14.71 -21.13
C LEU A 194 -5.97 13.78 -21.72
N PRO A 195 -5.95 13.42 -23.00
CA PRO A 195 -6.84 12.39 -23.54
C PRO A 195 -6.67 11.04 -22.86
N GLN A 196 -5.45 10.61 -22.49
CA GLN A 196 -5.20 9.38 -21.75
C GLN A 196 -5.82 9.44 -20.35
N VAL A 197 -5.59 10.51 -19.59
CA VAL A 197 -6.19 10.70 -18.27
C VAL A 197 -7.72 10.64 -18.36
N ARG A 198 -8.29 11.23 -19.40
CA ARG A 198 -9.74 11.22 -19.63
C ARG A 198 -10.30 9.82 -19.94
N ALA A 199 -9.52 8.98 -20.64
CA ALA A 199 -9.93 7.64 -21.04
C ALA A 199 -9.74 6.58 -19.92
N MET A 200 -8.81 6.78 -18.98
CA MET A 200 -8.39 5.79 -17.99
C MET A 200 -9.54 5.28 -17.13
N TYR A 201 -10.41 6.17 -16.67
CA TYR A 201 -11.58 5.81 -15.84
C TYR A 201 -12.51 4.82 -16.56
N ASN A 202 -12.90 5.14 -17.79
CA ASN A 202 -13.84 4.31 -18.54
C ASN A 202 -13.22 2.95 -18.92
N GLY A 203 -11.93 2.92 -19.26
CA GLY A 203 -11.20 1.69 -19.55
C GLY A 203 -11.12 0.74 -18.34
N ASP A 204 -10.79 1.29 -17.17
CA ASP A 204 -10.75 0.51 -15.92
C ASP A 204 -12.15 0.03 -15.52
N ARG A 205 -13.15 0.89 -15.64
CA ARG A 205 -14.55 0.55 -15.33
C ARG A 205 -15.05 -0.60 -16.19
N ALA A 206 -14.82 -0.57 -17.51
CA ALA A 206 -15.22 -1.64 -18.43
C ALA A 206 -14.57 -2.98 -18.06
N ARG A 207 -13.26 -2.99 -17.80
CA ARG A 207 -12.53 -4.17 -17.36
C ARG A 207 -13.09 -4.74 -16.05
N LYS A 208 -13.31 -3.91 -15.05
CA LYS A 208 -13.82 -4.33 -13.74
C LYS A 208 -15.26 -4.81 -13.78
N THR A 209 -16.09 -4.23 -14.65
CA THR A 209 -17.45 -4.72 -14.86
C THR A 209 -17.44 -6.21 -15.20
N THR A 210 -16.63 -6.62 -16.16
CA THR A 210 -16.47 -8.04 -16.50
C THR A 210 -16.02 -8.87 -15.29
N LEU A 211 -15.03 -8.39 -14.52
CA LEU A 211 -14.52 -9.13 -13.36
C LEU A 211 -15.57 -9.29 -12.24
N VAL A 212 -16.37 -8.28 -12.02
CA VAL A 212 -17.44 -8.31 -11.00
C VAL A 212 -18.62 -9.15 -11.48
N ASP A 213 -19.03 -9.01 -12.74
CA ASP A 213 -20.19 -9.72 -13.29
C ASP A 213 -19.95 -11.23 -13.37
N TYR A 214 -18.71 -11.65 -13.57
CA TYR A 214 -18.34 -13.06 -13.59
C TYR A 214 -17.76 -13.61 -12.26
N GLY A 215 -17.94 -12.90 -11.15
CA GLY A 215 -17.56 -13.37 -9.80
C GLY A 215 -16.06 -13.48 -9.54
N PHE A 216 -15.23 -12.69 -10.21
CA PHE A 216 -13.78 -12.63 -9.95
C PHE A 216 -13.42 -11.54 -8.93
N ARG A 217 -14.28 -10.53 -8.73
CA ARG A 217 -14.07 -9.45 -7.77
C ARG A 217 -15.41 -9.05 -7.13
N LEU A 218 -15.32 -8.55 -5.89
CA LEU A 218 -16.45 -7.89 -5.24
C LEU A 218 -16.71 -6.50 -5.85
N PRO A 219 -17.91 -5.94 -5.72
CA PRO A 219 -18.25 -4.60 -6.20
C PRO A 219 -17.35 -3.49 -5.65
N CYS A 220 -16.82 -3.61 -4.42
CA CYS A 220 -15.89 -2.65 -3.83
C CYS A 220 -14.62 -2.42 -4.68
N ALA A 221 -14.25 -3.38 -5.54
CA ALA A 221 -13.13 -3.24 -6.47
C ALA A 221 -13.32 -2.09 -7.48
N PHE A 222 -14.56 -1.68 -7.75
CA PHE A 222 -14.84 -0.54 -8.61
C PHE A 222 -14.28 0.78 -8.06
N ASP A 223 -14.11 0.88 -6.75
CA ASP A 223 -13.67 2.12 -6.08
C ASP A 223 -12.15 2.23 -5.95
N ASN A 224 -11.40 1.19 -6.34
CA ASN A 224 -9.97 1.28 -6.63
C ASN A 224 -9.79 1.59 -8.13
N ARG A 225 -9.89 2.83 -8.50
CA ARG A 225 -10.00 3.27 -9.89
C ARG A 225 -9.19 4.53 -10.18
N PRO A 226 -8.82 4.80 -11.44
CA PRO A 226 -8.36 6.12 -11.83
C PRO A 226 -9.39 7.20 -11.47
N LEU A 227 -8.91 8.41 -11.24
CA LEU A 227 -9.78 9.57 -11.12
C LEU A 227 -10.57 9.78 -12.41
N THR A 228 -11.79 10.29 -12.31
CA THR A 228 -12.43 10.91 -13.46
C THR A 228 -11.66 12.17 -13.85
N PHE A 229 -11.86 12.66 -15.07
CA PHE A 229 -11.17 13.87 -15.52
C PHE A 229 -11.55 15.09 -14.66
N ASP A 230 -12.80 15.18 -14.21
CA ASP A 230 -13.26 16.25 -13.33
C ASP A 230 -12.63 16.15 -11.94
N GLU A 231 -12.54 14.95 -11.36
CA GLU A 231 -11.85 14.72 -10.09
C GLU A 231 -10.34 15.05 -10.19
N PHE A 232 -9.72 14.75 -11.31
CA PHE A 232 -8.34 15.11 -11.59
C PHE A 232 -8.19 16.64 -11.63
N THR A 233 -9.01 17.33 -12.42
CA THR A 233 -8.92 18.79 -12.56
C THR A 233 -9.19 19.53 -11.25
N GLN A 234 -10.10 19.03 -10.41
CA GLN A 234 -10.38 19.61 -9.09
C GLN A 234 -9.20 19.52 -8.10
N ARG A 235 -8.26 18.56 -8.32
CA ARG A 235 -7.05 18.43 -7.48
C ARG A 235 -5.91 19.32 -7.93
N LEU A 236 -6.00 19.92 -9.12
CA LEU A 236 -4.97 20.81 -9.65
C LEU A 236 -5.11 22.20 -9.04
N ASN A 237 -3.97 22.82 -8.74
CA ASN A 237 -3.91 24.24 -8.33
C ASN A 237 -3.44 25.09 -9.51
N GLN A 238 -2.14 25.09 -9.78
CA GLN A 238 -1.53 25.76 -10.95
C GLN A 238 -1.00 24.73 -11.91
N VAL A 239 -1.23 24.92 -13.22
CA VAL A 239 -0.85 23.97 -14.25
C VAL A 239 -0.18 24.68 -15.41
N ILE A 240 0.92 24.11 -15.88
CA ILE A 240 1.57 24.48 -17.14
C ILE A 240 1.44 23.30 -18.10
N TYR A 241 0.76 23.52 -19.20
CA TYR A 241 0.66 22.54 -20.29
C TYR A 241 1.82 22.72 -21.25
N VAL A 242 2.60 21.67 -21.47
CA VAL A 242 3.74 21.66 -22.38
C VAL A 242 3.39 20.78 -23.58
N SER A 243 3.46 21.34 -24.79
CA SER A 243 3.19 20.60 -26.02
C SER A 243 3.73 21.34 -27.24
N ALA A 244 4.37 20.62 -28.16
CA ALA A 244 4.75 21.15 -29.45
C ALA A 244 3.53 21.33 -30.37
N THR A 245 2.46 20.54 -30.12
CA THR A 245 1.22 20.55 -30.93
C THR A 245 0.00 20.63 -30.03
N PRO A 246 -0.24 21.78 -29.35
CA PRO A 246 -1.33 21.91 -28.40
C PRO A 246 -2.69 21.67 -29.05
N GLY A 247 -3.53 20.88 -28.38
CA GLY A 247 -4.88 20.55 -28.80
C GLY A 247 -5.89 21.66 -28.50
N GLN A 248 -7.16 21.38 -28.73
CA GLN A 248 -8.25 22.33 -28.48
C GLN A 248 -8.38 22.66 -26.98
N TYR A 249 -8.14 21.69 -26.10
CA TYR A 249 -8.25 21.89 -24.65
C TYR A 249 -7.20 22.90 -24.15
N GLU A 250 -5.94 22.73 -24.52
CA GLU A 250 -4.84 23.62 -24.11
C GLU A 250 -5.03 25.04 -24.64
N ARG A 251 -5.52 25.18 -25.88
CA ARG A 251 -5.80 26.50 -26.50
C ARG A 251 -6.96 27.23 -25.86
N SER A 252 -7.83 26.52 -25.11
CA SER A 252 -8.99 27.09 -24.41
C SER A 252 -8.71 27.50 -22.98
N ARG A 253 -7.48 27.27 -22.49
CA ARG A 253 -7.02 27.58 -21.13
C ARG A 253 -5.99 28.68 -21.14
#